data_df504b387b174fc6e1615b609cdfc935
#
_entry.id   df504b387b174fc6e1615b609cdfc935
#
_cell.length_a   1.000
_cell.length_b   1.000
_cell.length_c   1.000
_cell.angle_alpha   90.00
_cell.angle_beta   90.00
_cell.angle_gamma   90.00
#
_symmetry.space_group_name_H-M   'P 1'
#
loop_
_entity.id
_entity.type
_entity.pdbx_description
1 polymer ?
#
loop_
_entity_poly.entity_id
_entity_poly.type
_entity_poly.pdbx_seq_one_letter_code
_entity_poly.pdbx_strand_id
1 'polypeptide(L)'
;MEEAIRKAKVLVEALSWIQRFRGRYVVVKLGGSTLDDLVAVNSLLTDVVFMATVGMRPVIVHGGGKAISAAMTAAGIESKFVAGRRFTDRPTLQIVSRVLIDDICQSIVDRINLNGARATGLHFGTENVLTAQKLTLKDDHGHDVDLGHVGHITDVDVETLVRVCSTGTIPVIPSIALSDVGHRLNINADTAAAAVARALSAETLIFLSDIPGILTDVNDPSSRLSHVTASQVKSLIADGTIAGGMVPKVEAALDSLRAGVHKVHIVDASMPHSLPV
;
A
#
# COMPACT_ATOMS: atom_id res chain seq x y z
N MET A 1 -31.61 -17.05 -21.23
CA MET A 1 -31.84 -17.84 -20.01
C MET A 1 -30.54 -18.50 -19.53
N GLU A 2 -29.82 -19.25 -20.36
CA GLU A 2 -28.58 -19.96 -20.00
C GLU A 2 -27.48 -19.05 -19.50
N GLU A 3 -27.26 -17.89 -20.11
CA GLU A 3 -26.28 -16.92 -19.65
C GLU A 3 -26.61 -16.36 -18.26
N ALA A 4 -27.88 -16.09 -17.98
CA ALA A 4 -28.30 -15.63 -16.63
C ALA A 4 -28.10 -16.73 -15.59
N ILE A 5 -28.36 -17.98 -15.91
CA ILE A 5 -28.12 -19.12 -15.01
C ILE A 5 -26.62 -19.29 -14.78
N ARG A 6 -25.77 -19.13 -15.79
CA ARG A 6 -24.30 -19.18 -15.65
C ARG A 6 -23.79 -18.08 -14.71
N LYS A 7 -24.26 -16.85 -14.89
CA LYS A 7 -23.90 -15.73 -14.00
C LYS A 7 -24.35 -15.98 -12.56
N ALA A 8 -25.57 -16.50 -12.36
CA ALA A 8 -26.08 -16.86 -11.05
C ALA A 8 -25.24 -17.95 -10.38
N LYS A 9 -24.80 -18.99 -11.11
CA LYS A 9 -23.92 -20.03 -10.59
C LYS A 9 -22.59 -19.45 -10.08
N VAL A 10 -21.94 -18.57 -10.83
CA VAL A 10 -20.69 -17.91 -10.43
C VAL A 10 -20.88 -17.13 -9.10
N LEU A 11 -22.02 -16.41 -8.97
CA LEU A 11 -22.32 -15.69 -7.73
C LEU A 11 -22.53 -16.63 -6.53
N VAL A 12 -23.18 -17.77 -6.76
CA VAL A 12 -23.39 -18.80 -5.71
C VAL A 12 -22.05 -19.45 -5.33
N GLU A 13 -21.19 -19.74 -6.30
CA GLU A 13 -19.84 -20.26 -6.04
C GLU A 13 -18.99 -19.28 -5.21
N ALA A 14 -19.12 -17.97 -5.47
CA ALA A 14 -18.44 -16.93 -4.71
C ALA A 14 -18.95 -16.81 -3.26
N LEU A 15 -20.15 -17.34 -2.92
CA LEU A 15 -20.75 -17.16 -1.61
C LEU A 15 -19.87 -17.68 -0.45
N SER A 16 -19.22 -18.81 -0.64
CA SER A 16 -18.32 -19.39 0.40
C SER A 16 -17.11 -18.49 0.69
N TRP A 17 -16.58 -17.86 -0.33
CA TRP A 17 -15.49 -16.88 -0.22
C TRP A 17 -15.97 -15.60 0.48
N ILE A 18 -17.12 -15.06 0.07
CA ILE A 18 -17.73 -13.88 0.68
C ILE A 18 -17.96 -14.12 2.17
N GLN A 19 -18.53 -15.26 2.56
CA GLN A 19 -18.77 -15.62 3.95
C GLN A 19 -17.48 -15.73 4.76
N ARG A 20 -16.41 -16.30 4.19
CA ARG A 20 -15.11 -16.46 4.83
C ARG A 20 -14.42 -15.11 5.11
N PHE A 21 -14.51 -14.18 4.17
CA PHE A 21 -13.79 -12.89 4.26
C PHE A 21 -14.63 -11.76 4.85
N ARG A 22 -15.92 -12.00 5.08
CA ARG A 22 -16.83 -11.01 5.68
C ARG A 22 -16.32 -10.54 7.04
N GLY A 23 -16.22 -9.21 7.22
CA GLY A 23 -15.70 -8.58 8.42
C GLY A 23 -14.17 -8.61 8.57
N ARG A 24 -13.44 -9.27 7.66
CA ARG A 24 -11.97 -9.31 7.68
C ARG A 24 -11.37 -8.03 7.12
N TYR A 25 -10.28 -7.59 7.74
CA TYR A 25 -9.50 -6.46 7.23
C TYR A 25 -8.61 -6.92 6.08
N VAL A 26 -8.61 -6.14 5.01
CA VAL A 26 -7.73 -6.31 3.85
C VAL A 26 -7.04 -4.99 3.60
N VAL A 27 -5.72 -4.94 3.78
CA VAL A 27 -4.94 -3.73 3.52
C VAL A 27 -4.39 -3.78 2.11
N VAL A 28 -4.70 -2.75 1.32
CA VAL A 28 -4.28 -2.63 -0.08
C VAL A 28 -3.31 -1.46 -0.20
N LYS A 29 -2.07 -1.75 -0.57
CA LYS A 29 -1.07 -0.73 -0.83
C LYS A 29 -1.08 -0.33 -2.30
N LEU A 30 -1.43 0.92 -2.57
CA LEU A 30 -1.35 1.56 -3.89
C LEU A 30 -0.03 2.34 -4.04
N GLY A 31 0.64 2.18 -5.16
CA GLY A 31 1.87 2.93 -5.39
C GLY A 31 2.46 2.75 -6.78
N GLY A 32 3.59 3.41 -7.01
CA GLY A 32 4.34 3.31 -8.25
C GLY A 32 3.59 3.81 -9.47
N SER A 33 3.79 3.14 -10.59
CA SER A 33 3.19 3.45 -11.88
C SER A 33 1.67 3.24 -11.92
N THR A 34 1.12 2.45 -10.99
CA THR A 34 -0.33 2.20 -10.91
C THR A 34 -1.14 3.48 -10.79
N LEU A 35 -0.66 4.45 -10.01
CA LEU A 35 -1.36 5.73 -9.79
C LEU A 35 -1.35 6.65 -11.02
N ASP A 36 -0.49 6.39 -12.01
CA ASP A 36 -0.39 7.14 -13.26
C ASP A 36 -1.35 6.60 -14.34
N ASP A 37 -1.78 5.34 -14.20
CA ASP A 37 -2.73 4.68 -15.11
C ASP A 37 -4.15 4.79 -14.56
N LEU A 38 -4.92 5.72 -15.10
CA LEU A 38 -6.30 5.96 -14.68
C LEU A 38 -7.23 4.75 -14.91
N VAL A 39 -6.96 3.93 -15.92
CA VAL A 39 -7.77 2.72 -16.19
C VAL A 39 -7.49 1.66 -15.14
N ALA A 40 -6.20 1.41 -14.85
CA ALA A 40 -5.79 0.48 -13.81
C ALA A 40 -6.31 0.92 -12.43
N VAL A 41 -6.14 2.19 -12.06
CA VAL A 41 -6.67 2.73 -10.79
C VAL A 41 -8.18 2.54 -10.69
N ASN A 42 -8.95 2.89 -11.73
CA ASN A 42 -10.40 2.74 -11.68
C ASN A 42 -10.83 1.27 -11.52
N SER A 43 -10.17 0.34 -12.22
CA SER A 43 -10.44 -1.10 -12.05
C SER A 43 -10.17 -1.56 -10.62
N LEU A 44 -9.01 -1.20 -10.06
CA LEU A 44 -8.64 -1.54 -8.70
C LEU A 44 -9.56 -0.92 -7.64
N LEU A 45 -9.98 0.33 -7.81
CA LEU A 45 -10.91 0.96 -6.89
C LEU A 45 -12.32 0.36 -7.00
N THR A 46 -12.73 -0.13 -8.18
CA THR A 46 -13.96 -0.92 -8.34
C THR A 46 -13.88 -2.22 -7.55
N ASP A 47 -12.73 -2.90 -7.58
CA ASP A 47 -12.51 -4.11 -6.77
C ASP A 47 -12.58 -3.81 -5.27
N VAL A 48 -11.98 -2.71 -4.82
CA VAL A 48 -12.07 -2.27 -3.41
C VAL A 48 -13.51 -1.98 -3.00
N VAL A 49 -14.29 -1.31 -3.86
CA VAL A 49 -15.72 -1.06 -3.63
C VAL A 49 -16.50 -2.37 -3.57
N PHE A 50 -16.20 -3.31 -4.47
CA PHE A 50 -16.80 -4.66 -4.43
C PHE A 50 -16.49 -5.36 -3.10
N MET A 51 -15.24 -5.37 -2.66
CA MET A 51 -14.84 -5.97 -1.38
C MET A 51 -15.62 -5.36 -0.20
N ALA A 52 -15.76 -4.03 -0.15
CA ALA A 52 -16.56 -3.36 0.87
C ALA A 52 -18.04 -3.74 0.79
N THR A 53 -18.59 -3.83 -0.42
CA THR A 53 -20.01 -4.18 -0.68
C THR A 53 -20.35 -5.59 -0.19
N VAL A 54 -19.43 -6.55 -0.35
CA VAL A 54 -19.64 -7.93 0.14
C VAL A 54 -19.30 -8.09 1.63
N GLY A 55 -18.98 -7.00 2.31
CA GLY A 55 -18.81 -6.96 3.78
C GLY A 55 -17.38 -7.21 4.27
N MET A 56 -16.38 -7.19 3.40
CA MET A 56 -14.98 -7.06 3.82
C MET A 56 -14.70 -5.65 4.35
N ARG A 57 -13.55 -5.46 4.99
CA ARG A 57 -13.10 -4.16 5.51
C ARG A 57 -11.79 -3.74 4.82
N PRO A 58 -11.87 -3.22 3.59
CA PRO A 58 -10.69 -2.76 2.89
C PRO A 58 -10.16 -1.46 3.52
N VAL A 59 -8.83 -1.35 3.60
CA VAL A 59 -8.09 -0.16 4.02
C VAL A 59 -7.04 0.12 2.96
N ILE A 60 -7.05 1.32 2.41
CA ILE A 60 -6.07 1.72 1.39
C ILE A 60 -4.92 2.47 2.06
N VAL A 61 -3.69 2.07 1.74
CA VAL A 61 -2.48 2.84 2.04
C VAL A 61 -1.81 3.20 0.73
N HIS A 62 -1.48 4.46 0.51
CA HIS A 62 -0.89 4.85 -0.77
C HIS A 62 0.41 5.65 -0.63
N GLY A 63 1.26 5.53 -1.63
CA GLY A 63 2.40 6.38 -1.87
C GLY A 63 2.14 7.36 -3.02
N GLY A 64 3.21 7.97 -3.54
CA GLY A 64 3.13 8.94 -4.64
C GLY A 64 4.50 9.24 -5.27
N GLY A 65 5.41 8.27 -5.27
CA GLY A 65 6.81 8.49 -5.63
C GLY A 65 7.03 9.22 -6.95
N LYS A 66 6.35 8.80 -8.03
CA LYS A 66 6.45 9.44 -9.36
C LYS A 66 5.80 10.83 -9.36
N ALA A 67 4.59 10.97 -8.83
CA ALA A 67 3.91 12.26 -8.75
C ALA A 67 4.70 13.29 -7.92
N ILE A 68 5.30 12.85 -6.80
CA ILE A 68 6.19 13.69 -6.00
C ILE A 68 7.41 14.12 -6.82
N SER A 69 8.06 13.19 -7.56
CA SER A 69 9.20 13.52 -8.41
C SER A 69 8.83 14.52 -9.49
N ALA A 70 7.70 14.35 -10.16
CA ALA A 70 7.19 15.29 -11.16
C ALA A 70 6.92 16.69 -10.55
N ALA A 71 6.30 16.74 -9.37
CA ALA A 71 6.03 18.01 -8.69
C ALA A 71 7.32 18.70 -8.21
N MET A 72 8.33 17.95 -7.75
CA MET A 72 9.65 18.49 -7.42
C MET A 72 10.36 19.07 -8.66
N THR A 73 10.34 18.34 -9.76
CA THR A 73 10.91 18.83 -11.05
C THR A 73 10.24 20.13 -11.51
N ALA A 74 8.90 20.19 -11.44
CA ALA A 74 8.15 21.40 -11.76
C ALA A 74 8.48 22.58 -10.83
N ALA A 75 8.89 22.31 -9.60
CA ALA A 75 9.35 23.32 -8.63
C ALA A 75 10.86 23.63 -8.74
N GLY A 76 11.59 23.04 -9.70
CA GLY A 76 13.03 23.21 -9.86
C GLY A 76 13.86 22.51 -8.76
N ILE A 77 13.29 21.53 -8.05
CA ILE A 77 13.95 20.79 -6.98
C ILE A 77 14.36 19.41 -7.51
N GLU A 78 15.64 19.07 -7.37
CA GLU A 78 16.15 17.77 -7.75
C GLU A 78 15.74 16.69 -6.75
N SER A 79 15.25 15.54 -7.25
CA SER A 79 14.93 14.38 -6.40
C SER A 79 16.20 13.61 -6.06
N LYS A 80 16.55 13.58 -4.78
CA LYS A 80 17.69 12.81 -4.26
C LYS A 80 17.21 11.58 -3.48
N PHE A 81 17.89 10.46 -3.68
CA PHE A 81 17.60 9.21 -2.97
C PHE A 81 18.84 8.73 -2.23
N VAL A 82 18.63 8.30 -0.98
CA VAL A 82 19.67 7.74 -0.10
C VAL A 82 19.14 6.44 0.46
N ALA A 83 19.87 5.35 0.26
CA ALA A 83 19.46 4.01 0.67
C ALA A 83 18.01 3.66 0.23
N GLY A 84 17.65 3.99 -1.01
CA GLY A 84 16.32 3.75 -1.59
C GLY A 84 15.19 4.65 -1.05
N ARG A 85 15.50 5.62 -0.18
CA ARG A 85 14.52 6.58 0.38
C ARG A 85 14.76 7.97 -0.16
N ARG A 86 13.69 8.72 -0.40
CA ARG A 86 13.79 10.11 -0.85
C ARG A 86 14.33 10.98 0.29
N PHE A 87 15.48 11.62 0.08
CA PHE A 87 15.91 12.69 0.95
C PHE A 87 14.83 13.78 0.99
N THR A 88 14.38 14.14 2.18
CA THR A 88 13.20 14.99 2.35
C THR A 88 13.55 16.17 3.25
N ASP A 89 14.06 17.24 2.65
CA ASP A 89 14.21 18.51 3.33
C ASP A 89 12.87 19.24 3.50
N ARG A 90 12.88 20.41 4.10
CA ARG A 90 11.66 21.16 4.39
C ARG A 90 10.86 21.57 3.14
N PRO A 91 11.48 22.09 2.05
CA PRO A 91 10.78 22.33 0.78
C PRO A 91 10.20 21.05 0.16
N THR A 92 10.99 19.98 0.13
CA THR A 92 10.54 18.68 -0.36
C THR A 92 9.35 18.15 0.45
N LEU A 93 9.38 18.27 1.79
CA LEU A 93 8.28 17.83 2.65
C LEU A 93 6.96 18.57 2.35
N GLN A 94 7.02 19.84 2.00
CA GLN A 94 5.81 20.59 1.60
C GLN A 94 5.19 20.01 0.32
N ILE A 95 6.03 19.72 -0.69
CA ILE A 95 5.59 19.08 -1.93
C ILE A 95 5.03 17.68 -1.65
N VAL A 96 5.75 16.86 -0.87
CA VAL A 96 5.31 15.52 -0.45
C VAL A 96 3.94 15.58 0.21
N SER A 97 3.76 16.50 1.18
CA SER A 97 2.50 16.65 1.91
C SER A 97 1.35 16.99 0.97
N ARG A 98 1.52 17.99 0.10
CA ARG A 98 0.51 18.41 -0.87
C ARG A 98 0.16 17.28 -1.83
N VAL A 99 1.15 16.68 -2.47
CA VAL A 99 0.92 15.63 -3.48
C VAL A 99 0.24 14.40 -2.86
N LEU A 100 0.67 13.97 -1.67
CA LEU A 100 0.06 12.80 -1.03
C LEU A 100 -1.35 13.07 -0.55
N ILE A 101 -1.63 14.24 0.02
CA ILE A 101 -2.92 14.53 0.65
C ILE A 101 -3.89 15.10 -0.37
N ASP A 102 -3.53 16.24 -0.98
CA ASP A 102 -4.47 17.02 -1.77
C ASP A 102 -4.66 16.43 -3.17
N ASP A 103 -3.58 15.90 -3.77
CA ASP A 103 -3.65 15.40 -5.14
C ASP A 103 -4.08 13.91 -5.17
N ILE A 104 -3.39 13.02 -4.43
CA ILE A 104 -3.60 11.56 -4.55
C ILE A 104 -4.70 11.07 -3.61
N CYS A 105 -4.60 11.35 -2.29
CA CYS A 105 -5.57 10.86 -1.31
C CYS A 105 -6.98 11.33 -1.66
N GLN A 106 -7.15 12.62 -1.95
CA GLN A 106 -8.43 13.18 -2.33
C GLN A 106 -8.97 12.55 -3.62
N SER A 107 -8.12 12.37 -4.64
CA SER A 107 -8.52 11.71 -5.89
C SER A 107 -9.02 10.26 -5.68
N ILE A 108 -8.36 9.49 -4.80
CA ILE A 108 -8.79 8.13 -4.45
C ILE A 108 -10.14 8.16 -3.74
N VAL A 109 -10.31 9.04 -2.75
CA VAL A 109 -11.57 9.22 -2.00
C VAL A 109 -12.71 9.56 -2.94
N ASP A 110 -12.52 10.54 -3.82
CA ASP A 110 -13.55 10.99 -4.75
C ASP A 110 -13.98 9.87 -5.71
N ARG A 111 -13.02 9.11 -6.25
CA ARG A 111 -13.31 7.98 -7.14
C ARG A 111 -14.07 6.85 -6.45
N ILE A 112 -13.72 6.52 -5.21
CA ILE A 112 -14.48 5.52 -4.43
C ILE A 112 -15.91 6.01 -4.20
N ASN A 113 -16.09 7.28 -3.85
CA ASN A 113 -17.41 7.84 -3.63
C ASN A 113 -18.24 7.88 -4.93
N LEU A 114 -17.63 8.20 -6.07
CA LEU A 114 -18.27 8.12 -7.39
C LEU A 114 -18.68 6.68 -7.78
N ASN A 115 -17.93 5.67 -7.30
CA ASN A 115 -18.27 4.26 -7.50
C ASN A 115 -19.31 3.72 -6.50
N GLY A 116 -19.95 4.59 -5.71
CA GLY A 116 -21.09 4.25 -4.85
C GLY A 116 -20.73 3.70 -3.46
N ALA A 117 -19.45 3.70 -3.07
CA ALA A 117 -19.04 3.44 -1.69
C ALA A 117 -18.76 4.74 -0.93
N ARG A 118 -18.40 4.64 0.35
CA ARG A 118 -17.95 5.78 1.15
C ARG A 118 -16.47 5.62 1.49
N ALA A 119 -15.69 6.66 1.28
CA ALA A 119 -14.29 6.70 1.67
C ALA A 119 -13.95 7.99 2.42
N THR A 120 -12.90 7.95 3.23
CA THR A 120 -12.36 9.12 3.92
C THR A 120 -10.83 9.05 3.97
N GLY A 121 -10.19 10.20 3.74
CA GLY A 121 -8.76 10.35 3.95
C GLY A 121 -8.44 10.45 5.44
N LEU A 122 -7.48 9.67 5.91
CA LEU A 122 -7.00 9.70 7.29
C LEU A 122 -5.55 10.19 7.33
N HIS A 123 -5.36 11.43 7.74
CA HIS A 123 -4.09 12.13 7.79
C HIS A 123 -4.14 13.32 8.78
N PHE A 124 -3.04 14.02 8.96
CA PHE A 124 -2.93 15.12 9.93
C PHE A 124 -3.88 16.32 9.70
N GLY A 125 -4.51 16.42 8.53
CA GLY A 125 -5.53 17.45 8.24
C GLY A 125 -6.97 17.01 8.53
N THR A 126 -7.17 15.74 8.85
CA THR A 126 -8.45 15.13 9.23
C THR A 126 -8.32 14.42 10.58
N GLU A 127 -8.15 13.10 10.56
CA GLU A 127 -7.81 12.28 11.73
C GLU A 127 -6.49 11.57 11.45
N ASN A 128 -5.44 11.89 12.23
CA ASN A 128 -4.14 11.27 12.05
C ASN A 128 -4.14 9.87 12.67
N VAL A 129 -3.80 8.88 11.88
CA VAL A 129 -3.74 7.48 12.33
C VAL A 129 -2.33 6.90 12.36
N LEU A 130 -1.34 7.64 11.85
CA LEU A 130 0.05 7.18 11.80
C LEU A 130 0.93 8.07 12.69
N THR A 131 1.55 7.48 13.70
CA THR A 131 2.60 8.12 14.49
C THR A 131 3.96 7.56 14.08
N ALA A 132 4.98 8.42 14.01
CA ALA A 132 6.28 8.04 13.52
C ALA A 132 7.42 8.77 14.27
N GLN A 133 8.61 8.19 14.23
CA GLN A 133 9.83 8.83 14.66
C GLN A 133 10.77 9.05 13.48
N LYS A 134 11.65 10.06 13.59
CA LYS A 134 12.66 10.33 12.56
C LYS A 134 13.52 9.08 12.35
N LEU A 135 13.68 8.69 11.09
CA LEU A 135 14.52 7.56 10.74
C LEU A 135 15.98 7.99 10.68
N THR A 136 16.82 7.33 11.46
CA THR A 136 18.27 7.44 11.38
C THR A 136 18.81 6.13 10.79
N LEU A 137 19.57 6.21 9.71
CA LEU A 137 20.32 5.09 9.13
C LEU A 137 21.81 5.28 9.44
N LYS A 138 22.55 4.19 9.38
CA LYS A 138 24.02 4.22 9.45
C LYS A 138 24.60 3.81 8.10
N ASP A 139 25.67 4.47 7.69
CA ASP A 139 26.48 4.06 6.55
C ASP A 139 27.37 2.83 6.89
N ASP A 140 28.10 2.33 5.92
CA ASP A 140 29.01 1.19 6.09
C ASP A 140 30.16 1.45 7.07
N HIS A 141 30.37 2.73 7.46
CA HIS A 141 31.37 3.18 8.44
C HIS A 141 30.77 3.47 9.81
N GLY A 142 29.45 3.27 9.97
CA GLY A 142 28.72 3.49 11.22
C GLY A 142 28.31 4.96 11.49
N HIS A 143 28.50 5.88 10.53
CA HIS A 143 28.08 7.27 10.67
C HIS A 143 26.58 7.42 10.39
N ASP A 144 25.96 8.37 11.08
CA ASP A 144 24.54 8.67 10.86
C ASP A 144 24.32 9.33 9.50
N VAL A 145 23.38 8.77 8.73
CA VAL A 145 22.95 9.29 7.44
C VAL A 145 21.72 10.16 7.64
N ASP A 146 21.84 11.46 7.37
CA ASP A 146 20.68 12.36 7.42
C ASP A 146 19.79 12.16 6.19
N LEU A 147 18.54 11.80 6.44
CA LEU A 147 17.49 11.65 5.44
C LEU A 147 16.52 12.84 5.40
N GLY A 148 16.75 13.85 6.23
CA GLY A 148 15.83 14.97 6.44
C GLY A 148 14.59 14.53 7.23
N HIS A 149 13.41 14.90 6.74
CA HIS A 149 12.11 14.58 7.36
C HIS A 149 11.57 13.21 6.90
N VAL A 150 12.37 12.17 7.03
CA VAL A 150 11.96 10.79 6.77
C VAL A 150 11.75 10.07 8.10
N GLY A 151 10.69 9.26 8.19
CA GLY A 151 10.36 8.55 9.41
C GLY A 151 10.11 7.07 9.23
N HIS A 152 10.00 6.39 10.37
CA HIS A 152 9.47 5.04 10.49
C HIS A 152 8.26 5.06 11.44
N ILE A 153 7.25 4.23 11.15
CA ILE A 153 6.04 4.14 11.97
C ILE A 153 6.35 3.51 13.32
N THR A 154 5.91 4.18 14.37
CA THR A 154 6.03 3.68 15.76
C THR A 154 4.68 3.24 16.31
N ASP A 155 3.58 3.86 15.87
CA ASP A 155 2.24 3.51 16.31
C ASP A 155 1.18 3.74 15.22
N VAL A 156 0.07 3.00 15.32
CA VAL A 156 -1.10 3.11 14.44
C VAL A 156 -2.35 3.19 15.30
N ASP A 157 -3.14 4.23 15.15
CA ASP A 157 -4.43 4.38 15.85
C ASP A 157 -5.47 3.39 15.30
N VAL A 158 -5.46 2.20 15.90
CA VAL A 158 -6.36 1.09 15.58
C VAL A 158 -7.81 1.45 15.90
N GLU A 159 -8.05 2.19 16.97
CA GLU A 159 -9.41 2.55 17.41
C GLU A 159 -10.12 3.39 16.34
N THR A 160 -9.46 4.41 15.83
CA THR A 160 -9.97 5.22 14.72
C THR A 160 -10.20 4.37 13.47
N LEU A 161 -9.28 3.49 13.09
CA LEU A 161 -9.43 2.63 11.91
C LEU A 161 -10.63 1.68 12.06
N VAL A 162 -10.78 1.03 13.21
CA VAL A 162 -11.90 0.13 13.51
C VAL A 162 -13.22 0.91 13.47
N ARG A 163 -13.28 2.08 14.09
CA ARG A 163 -14.46 2.95 14.10
C ARG A 163 -14.87 3.35 12.68
N VAL A 164 -13.95 3.82 11.86
CA VAL A 164 -14.23 4.21 10.46
C VAL A 164 -14.72 3.00 9.65
N CYS A 165 -14.02 1.88 9.71
CA CYS A 165 -14.43 0.66 8.99
C CYS A 165 -15.79 0.12 9.46
N SER A 166 -16.14 0.29 10.75
CA SER A 166 -17.41 -0.20 11.29
C SER A 166 -18.63 0.50 10.71
N THR A 167 -18.47 1.73 10.22
CA THR A 167 -19.52 2.48 9.52
C THR A 167 -19.64 2.11 8.03
N GLY A 168 -18.86 1.16 7.54
CA GLY A 168 -18.79 0.81 6.12
C GLY A 168 -18.03 1.85 5.28
N THR A 169 -17.23 2.70 5.92
CA THR A 169 -16.40 3.70 5.23
C THR A 169 -14.99 3.12 5.00
N ILE A 170 -14.44 3.33 3.82
CA ILE A 170 -13.11 2.86 3.42
C ILE A 170 -12.07 3.91 3.82
N PRO A 171 -11.14 3.60 4.76
CA PRO A 171 -10.03 4.49 5.07
C PRO A 171 -9.04 4.58 3.92
N VAL A 172 -8.60 5.79 3.58
CA VAL A 172 -7.51 6.06 2.62
C VAL A 172 -6.39 6.78 3.37
N ILE A 173 -5.23 6.17 3.48
CA ILE A 173 -4.13 6.60 4.33
C ILE A 173 -2.93 6.96 3.45
N PRO A 174 -2.54 8.23 3.35
CA PRO A 174 -1.30 8.63 2.69
C PRO A 174 -0.08 8.23 3.50
N SER A 175 1.04 7.92 2.83
CA SER A 175 2.31 7.56 3.49
C SER A 175 3.05 8.76 4.09
N ILE A 176 2.34 9.50 4.93
CA ILE A 176 2.88 10.62 5.72
C ILE A 176 2.34 10.50 7.14
N ALA A 177 3.17 10.76 8.14
CA ALA A 177 2.83 10.60 9.55
C ALA A 177 3.18 11.84 10.36
N LEU A 178 2.67 11.92 11.59
CA LEU A 178 3.14 12.87 12.59
C LEU A 178 4.10 12.20 13.55
N SER A 179 5.08 12.95 14.03
CA SER A 179 5.84 12.58 15.22
C SER A 179 5.05 12.94 16.48
N ASP A 180 5.48 12.42 17.63
CA ASP A 180 4.89 12.73 18.96
C ASP A 180 4.86 14.23 19.27
N VAL A 181 5.76 15.01 18.64
CA VAL A 181 5.83 16.48 18.77
C VAL A 181 5.17 17.23 17.61
N GLY A 182 4.39 16.52 16.78
CA GLY A 182 3.60 17.11 15.69
C GLY A 182 4.39 17.43 14.40
N HIS A 183 5.64 16.97 14.27
CA HIS A 183 6.38 17.14 13.02
C HIS A 183 5.93 16.12 11.98
N ARG A 184 5.77 16.58 10.74
CA ARG A 184 5.44 15.71 9.60
C ARG A 184 6.67 14.93 9.15
N LEU A 185 6.46 13.65 8.84
CA LEU A 185 7.50 12.75 8.38
C LEU A 185 7.02 11.99 7.14
N ASN A 186 7.84 12.00 6.10
CA ASN A 186 7.63 11.20 4.89
C ASN A 186 7.93 9.73 5.20
N ILE A 187 7.00 8.85 4.91
CA ILE A 187 7.09 7.41 5.23
C ILE A 187 7.16 6.60 3.94
N ASN A 188 7.92 5.52 3.94
CA ASN A 188 7.84 4.55 2.86
C ASN A 188 6.45 3.87 2.89
N ALA A 189 5.75 3.87 1.74
CA ALA A 189 4.38 3.39 1.67
C ALA A 189 4.24 1.88 1.91
N ASP A 190 5.25 1.07 1.55
CA ASP A 190 5.23 -0.38 1.80
C ASP A 190 5.34 -0.64 3.32
N THR A 191 6.22 0.10 4.02
CA THR A 191 6.35 -0.02 5.48
C THR A 191 5.13 0.55 6.22
N ALA A 192 4.50 1.62 5.71
CA ALA A 192 3.26 2.14 6.28
C ALA A 192 2.12 1.11 6.15
N ALA A 193 1.95 0.51 4.97
CA ALA A 193 0.94 -0.53 4.74
C ALA A 193 1.17 -1.76 5.62
N ALA A 194 2.43 -2.18 5.78
CA ALA A 194 2.80 -3.27 6.67
C ALA A 194 2.46 -2.95 8.14
N ALA A 195 2.72 -1.71 8.59
CA ALA A 195 2.38 -1.28 9.95
C ALA A 195 0.86 -1.29 10.19
N VAL A 196 0.07 -0.74 9.25
CA VAL A 196 -1.40 -0.76 9.31
C VAL A 196 -1.95 -2.19 9.31
N ALA A 197 -1.43 -3.06 8.43
CA ALA A 197 -1.87 -4.46 8.34
C ALA A 197 -1.59 -5.23 9.63
N ARG A 198 -0.42 -5.04 10.24
CA ARG A 198 -0.07 -5.64 11.54
C ARG A 198 -0.99 -5.15 12.65
N ALA A 199 -1.17 -3.84 12.75
CA ALA A 199 -2.00 -3.23 13.81
C ALA A 199 -3.45 -3.73 13.76
N LEU A 200 -4.02 -3.90 12.57
CA LEU A 200 -5.38 -4.42 12.36
C LEU A 200 -5.45 -5.94 12.42
N SER A 201 -4.36 -6.67 12.57
CA SER A 201 -4.31 -8.13 12.41
C SER A 201 -5.00 -8.55 11.10
N ALA A 202 -4.64 -7.90 10.00
CA ALA A 202 -5.30 -8.04 8.72
C ALA A 202 -5.25 -9.49 8.20
N GLU A 203 -6.35 -9.95 7.61
CA GLU A 203 -6.39 -11.25 6.91
C GLU A 203 -5.42 -11.26 5.73
N THR A 204 -5.35 -10.12 5.03
CA THR A 204 -4.49 -10.02 3.84
C THR A 204 -3.88 -8.62 3.73
N LEU A 205 -2.59 -8.58 3.39
CA LEU A 205 -1.91 -7.38 2.89
C LEU A 205 -1.60 -7.58 1.41
N ILE A 206 -2.03 -6.65 0.56
CA ILE A 206 -1.82 -6.69 -0.87
C ILE A 206 -0.90 -5.53 -1.28
N PHE A 207 0.26 -5.86 -1.82
CA PHE A 207 1.13 -4.90 -2.48
C PHE A 207 0.82 -4.89 -3.98
N LEU A 208 0.24 -3.80 -4.47
CA LEU A 208 0.13 -3.55 -5.89
C LEU A 208 1.45 -3.04 -6.43
N SER A 209 1.92 -3.67 -7.48
CA SER A 209 3.23 -3.48 -8.11
C SER A 209 3.07 -3.37 -9.62
N ASP A 210 4.05 -2.79 -10.28
CA ASP A 210 4.22 -2.79 -11.73
C ASP A 210 5.00 -4.04 -12.24
N ILE A 211 5.25 -4.97 -11.34
CA ILE A 211 5.91 -6.24 -11.64
C ILE A 211 4.91 -7.37 -11.33
N PRO A 212 4.82 -8.41 -12.21
CA PRO A 212 3.81 -9.46 -12.10
C PRO A 212 3.96 -10.39 -10.88
N GLY A 213 4.85 -10.09 -9.96
CA GLY A 213 5.16 -10.87 -8.76
C GLY A 213 6.63 -11.25 -8.70
N ILE A 214 6.94 -12.32 -7.97
CA ILE A 214 8.30 -12.87 -7.90
C ILE A 214 8.49 -13.79 -9.10
N LEU A 215 9.45 -13.47 -9.97
CA LEU A 215 9.84 -14.27 -11.13
C LEU A 215 11.15 -15.01 -10.81
N THR A 216 11.30 -16.25 -11.25
CA THR A 216 12.60 -16.96 -11.22
C THR A 216 13.52 -16.52 -12.35
N ASP A 217 12.95 -16.02 -13.46
CA ASP A 217 13.65 -15.35 -14.55
C ASP A 217 12.92 -14.07 -14.91
N VAL A 218 13.60 -12.92 -14.76
CA VAL A 218 13.02 -11.58 -15.01
C VAL A 218 12.56 -11.42 -16.47
N ASN A 219 13.14 -12.17 -17.40
CA ASN A 219 12.79 -12.11 -18.84
C ASN A 219 11.66 -13.07 -19.21
N ASP A 220 11.23 -13.95 -18.31
CA ASP A 220 10.15 -14.91 -18.56
C ASP A 220 8.96 -14.66 -17.60
N PRO A 221 7.88 -14.01 -18.06
CA PRO A 221 6.68 -13.83 -17.25
C PRO A 221 6.01 -15.13 -16.79
N SER A 222 6.24 -16.25 -17.48
CA SER A 222 5.69 -17.55 -17.11
C SER A 222 6.40 -18.17 -15.91
N SER A 223 7.58 -17.65 -15.56
CA SER A 223 8.40 -18.09 -14.41
C SER A 223 7.86 -17.58 -13.07
N ARG A 224 6.68 -16.95 -13.05
CA ARG A 224 6.07 -16.39 -11.85
C ARG A 224 5.80 -17.46 -10.79
N LEU A 225 6.32 -17.23 -9.59
CA LEU A 225 6.03 -18.05 -8.42
C LEU A 225 4.67 -17.65 -7.84
N SER A 226 3.72 -18.57 -7.91
CA SER A 226 2.37 -18.35 -7.36
C SER A 226 2.34 -18.40 -5.83
N HIS A 227 3.26 -19.14 -5.22
CA HIS A 227 3.40 -19.31 -3.77
C HIS A 227 4.87 -19.40 -3.40
N VAL A 228 5.27 -18.63 -2.39
CA VAL A 228 6.65 -18.63 -1.88
C VAL A 228 6.61 -18.62 -0.36
N THR A 229 7.30 -19.54 0.28
CA THR A 229 7.46 -19.58 1.72
C THR A 229 8.53 -18.60 2.21
N ALA A 230 8.47 -18.21 3.48
CA ALA A 230 9.46 -17.31 4.07
C ALA A 230 10.91 -17.84 3.97
N SER A 231 11.11 -19.16 3.99
CA SER A 231 12.43 -19.78 3.81
C SER A 231 12.91 -19.67 2.36
N GLN A 232 12.05 -19.94 1.38
CA GLN A 232 12.36 -19.79 -0.03
C GLN A 232 12.71 -18.35 -0.40
N VAL A 233 11.99 -17.36 0.15
CA VAL A 233 12.31 -15.94 -0.06
C VAL A 233 13.74 -15.62 0.33
N LYS A 234 14.22 -16.11 1.48
CA LYS A 234 15.59 -15.86 1.93
C LYS A 234 16.62 -16.45 0.95
N SER A 235 16.36 -17.64 0.42
CA SER A 235 17.23 -18.26 -0.59
C SER A 235 17.23 -17.45 -1.89
N LEU A 236 16.05 -17.00 -2.35
CA LEU A 236 15.91 -16.21 -3.58
C LEU A 236 16.52 -14.80 -3.47
N ILE A 237 16.65 -14.25 -2.28
CA ILE A 237 17.42 -13.01 -2.04
C ILE A 237 18.92 -13.34 -2.09
N ALA A 238 19.34 -14.42 -1.45
CA ALA A 238 20.75 -14.81 -1.35
C ALA A 238 21.36 -15.19 -2.70
N ASP A 239 20.59 -15.83 -3.60
CA ASP A 239 21.03 -16.20 -4.94
C ASP A 239 20.84 -15.09 -5.99
N GLY A 240 20.26 -13.95 -5.59
CA GLY A 240 20.06 -12.77 -6.44
C GLY A 240 18.83 -12.83 -7.35
N THR A 241 17.99 -13.86 -7.26
CA THR A 241 16.70 -13.94 -7.99
C THR A 241 15.77 -12.80 -7.57
N ILE A 242 15.71 -12.52 -6.26
CA ILE A 242 15.03 -11.32 -5.75
C ILE A 242 16.09 -10.23 -5.53
N ALA A 243 16.02 -9.17 -6.33
CA ALA A 243 17.00 -8.09 -6.31
C ALA A 243 16.32 -6.70 -6.41
N GLY A 244 17.11 -5.64 -6.23
CA GLY A 244 16.70 -4.24 -6.44
C GLY A 244 15.48 -3.83 -5.62
N GLY A 245 14.53 -3.16 -6.23
CA GLY A 245 13.31 -2.65 -5.57
C GLY A 245 12.33 -3.72 -5.06
N MET A 246 12.52 -4.99 -5.45
CA MET A 246 11.71 -6.09 -4.93
C MET A 246 12.15 -6.51 -3.51
N VAL A 247 13.43 -6.39 -3.17
CA VAL A 247 13.96 -6.78 -1.85
C VAL A 247 13.22 -6.08 -0.71
N PRO A 248 13.12 -4.73 -0.63
CA PRO A 248 12.43 -4.07 0.48
C PRO A 248 10.94 -4.42 0.55
N LYS A 249 10.29 -4.69 -0.59
CA LYS A 249 8.88 -5.11 -0.64
C LYS A 249 8.68 -6.50 -0.04
N VAL A 250 9.56 -7.42 -0.38
CA VAL A 250 9.51 -8.81 0.12
C VAL A 250 9.90 -8.86 1.59
N GLU A 251 10.86 -8.05 2.04
CA GLU A 251 11.20 -7.90 3.46
C GLU A 251 10.00 -7.38 4.26
N ALA A 252 9.32 -6.32 3.78
CA ALA A 252 8.11 -5.81 4.41
C ALA A 252 6.99 -6.87 4.46
N ALA A 253 6.88 -7.72 3.43
CA ALA A 253 5.97 -8.85 3.40
C ALA A 253 6.30 -9.89 4.48
N LEU A 254 7.58 -10.29 4.59
CA LEU A 254 8.05 -11.25 5.60
C LEU A 254 7.82 -10.73 7.02
N ASP A 255 8.11 -9.45 7.26
CA ASP A 255 7.93 -8.84 8.58
C ASP A 255 6.44 -8.74 8.95
N SER A 256 5.56 -8.51 7.96
CA SER A 256 4.12 -8.53 8.15
C SER A 256 3.60 -9.91 8.54
N LEU A 257 4.08 -10.97 7.86
CA LEU A 257 3.72 -12.36 8.18
C LEU A 257 4.19 -12.76 9.59
N ARG A 258 5.43 -12.40 9.99
CA ARG A 258 5.95 -12.66 11.33
C ARG A 258 5.14 -11.95 12.43
N ALA A 259 4.57 -10.81 12.09
CA ALA A 259 3.77 -10.00 13.01
C ALA A 259 2.28 -10.35 13.03
N GLY A 260 1.86 -11.46 12.39
CA GLY A 260 0.52 -12.02 12.48
C GLY A 260 -0.43 -11.67 11.33
N VAL A 261 0.02 -11.01 10.27
CA VAL A 261 -0.75 -10.92 9.01
C VAL A 261 -0.82 -12.31 8.40
N HIS A 262 -2.01 -12.78 8.04
CA HIS A 262 -2.19 -14.17 7.63
C HIS A 262 -1.63 -14.44 6.23
N LYS A 263 -1.81 -13.49 5.30
CA LYS A 263 -1.31 -13.58 3.91
C LYS A 263 -0.79 -12.26 3.42
N VAL A 264 0.23 -12.33 2.59
CA VAL A 264 0.71 -11.18 1.83
C VAL A 264 0.74 -11.55 0.35
N HIS A 265 0.16 -10.69 -0.47
CA HIS A 265 0.14 -10.84 -1.92
C HIS A 265 0.94 -9.71 -2.58
N ILE A 266 1.70 -10.04 -3.60
CA ILE A 266 2.31 -9.08 -4.53
C ILE A 266 1.59 -9.29 -5.86
N VAL A 267 0.83 -8.30 -6.30
CA VAL A 267 -0.10 -8.40 -7.43
C VAL A 267 0.26 -7.37 -8.49
N ASP A 268 0.18 -7.78 -9.74
CA ASP A 268 0.32 -6.88 -10.88
C ASP A 268 -0.89 -5.95 -10.97
N ALA A 269 -0.63 -4.66 -10.80
CA ALA A 269 -1.65 -3.64 -10.84
C ALA A 269 -2.21 -3.38 -12.25
N SER A 270 -1.52 -3.83 -13.30
CA SER A 270 -1.99 -3.71 -14.68
C SER A 270 -3.09 -4.72 -15.03
N MET A 271 -3.23 -5.79 -14.24
CA MET A 271 -4.26 -6.80 -14.43
C MET A 271 -5.62 -6.31 -13.90
N PRO A 272 -6.64 -6.14 -14.77
CA PRO A 272 -7.97 -5.78 -14.33
C PRO A 272 -8.53 -6.80 -13.33
N HIS A 273 -9.23 -6.32 -12.31
CA HIS A 273 -9.91 -7.15 -11.32
C HIS A 273 -9.00 -8.16 -10.60
N SER A 274 -7.77 -7.72 -10.29
CA SER A 274 -6.75 -8.57 -9.67
C SER A 274 -6.86 -8.69 -8.14
N LEU A 275 -7.66 -7.84 -7.47
CA LEU A 275 -7.78 -7.85 -6.00
C LEU A 275 -8.68 -8.96 -5.44
N PRO A 276 -9.79 -9.38 -6.09
CA PRO A 276 -10.67 -10.42 -5.57
C PRO A 276 -10.16 -11.85 -5.75
N VAL A 277 -8.99 -12.04 -6.35
CA VAL A 277 -8.44 -13.37 -6.74
C VAL A 277 -7.61 -14.02 -5.65
#